data_f13e7a12bc1a494eac67e3c2be0d60e2
#
_entry.id   f13e7a12bc1a494eac67e3c2be0d60e2
#
_cell.length_a   1.000
_cell.length_b   1.000
_cell.length_c   1.000
_cell.angle_alpha   90.00
_cell.angle_beta   90.00
_cell.angle_gamma   90.00
#
_symmetry.space_group_name_H-M   'P 1'
#
loop_
_entity.id
_entity.type
_entity.pdbx_description
1 polymer ?
#
loop_
_entity_poly.entity_id
_entity_poly.type
_entity_poly.pdbx_seq_one_letter_code
_entity_poly.pdbx_strand_id
1 'polypeptide(L)'
;MRLHRTGSDDILPITMAHKPQSTKHEALSMGIWVIALVAVIFAVNYGRQVAGDVFWHMRTGQWIIQHHAFPFHDPFSYTANNIWILQEWAFQVLAWVIGKHSLNLLVLLSFGAVMAALLVSFTASRSRAIAPAAFLATAIVAGISADMVDARPQVVGLLLFAILVWIIERGIRAEKGLPLWLPALFLVWANFHSSFTAGLILLFIEFAGLLYLAFKQDVPFARPMRDLGVSVGCALAALINPNGIRLYEFPLRTISHGGMTSTIAEWTSPDFRSMSGIFLAILILALMWGLASRRKPIRVAEAGRLAVFLLMSLFARRLGPFFALACAPMLAGLISQPLTDLLKSRRTAIAAYGLGAIMIVWGVAFRISDIGGRNPFEYVTTPEVFPVAAAQFIKQEKPPGPMFNELNYGSYFIWALWPEYKDFVDNRNDIFYGGAFDEYMAASMAGGNSTWRQIFDRHEINLVVIRPNSLLADVLSETSDWKLIYRDSKAVIFTRTPAR
;
A
#
# COMPACT_ATOMS: atom_id res chain seq x y z
N MET A 1 -50.95 40.35 -14.41
CA MET A 1 -49.60 40.28 -15.00
C MET A 1 -49.01 38.93 -14.62
N ARG A 2 -49.09 37.94 -15.53
CA ARG A 2 -48.61 36.55 -15.29
C ARG A 2 -47.16 36.49 -15.74
N LEU A 3 -46.22 36.28 -14.81
CA LEU A 3 -44.85 35.99 -15.13
C LEU A 3 -44.70 34.47 -15.33
N HIS A 4 -44.33 34.11 -16.53
CA HIS A 4 -43.96 32.76 -16.95
C HIS A 4 -42.75 32.27 -16.12
N ARG A 5 -42.93 31.13 -15.44
CA ARG A 5 -41.80 30.28 -14.97
C ARG A 5 -41.34 29.46 -16.17
N THR A 6 -40.20 29.84 -16.73
CA THR A 6 -39.45 29.01 -17.67
C THR A 6 -38.23 28.48 -16.96
N GLY A 7 -38.00 27.16 -17.01
CA GLY A 7 -36.69 26.56 -16.80
C GLY A 7 -36.54 25.65 -15.58
N SER A 8 -37.24 24.50 -15.55
CA SER A 8 -36.91 23.40 -14.64
C SER A 8 -36.85 22.03 -15.38
N ASP A 9 -36.21 22.02 -16.55
CA ASP A 9 -36.05 20.77 -17.32
C ASP A 9 -34.64 20.66 -17.85
N ASP A 10 -33.65 20.39 -16.97
CA ASP A 10 -32.32 19.95 -17.41
C ASP A 10 -31.54 19.14 -16.34
N ILE A 11 -32.23 18.45 -15.44
CA ILE A 11 -31.63 17.35 -14.68
C ILE A 11 -32.14 16.07 -15.32
N LEU A 12 -31.55 15.70 -16.47
CA LEU A 12 -31.75 14.36 -17.01
C LEU A 12 -31.22 13.32 -16.04
N PRO A 13 -32.04 12.32 -15.71
CA PRO A 13 -31.57 11.15 -14.97
C PRO A 13 -30.43 10.51 -15.75
N ILE A 14 -29.45 9.93 -15.01
CA ILE A 14 -28.37 9.10 -15.55
C ILE A 14 -28.97 7.79 -16.08
N THR A 15 -29.85 7.87 -17.03
CA THR A 15 -30.40 6.73 -17.78
C THR A 15 -29.82 6.75 -19.17
N MET A 16 -28.54 6.35 -19.31
CA MET A 16 -28.21 5.56 -20.46
C MET A 16 -28.65 4.12 -20.17
N ALA A 17 -29.96 3.87 -20.35
CA ALA A 17 -30.47 2.54 -20.50
C ALA A 17 -29.89 1.97 -21.79
N HIS A 18 -28.73 1.35 -21.73
CA HIS A 18 -28.30 0.39 -22.72
C HIS A 18 -29.34 -0.76 -22.67
N LYS A 19 -30.19 -0.85 -23.67
CA LYS A 19 -31.01 -2.05 -23.91
C LYS A 19 -30.09 -3.26 -23.86
N PRO A 20 -30.44 -4.32 -23.15
CA PRO A 20 -29.60 -5.53 -23.08
C PRO A 20 -29.54 -6.16 -24.46
N GLN A 21 -28.41 -5.98 -25.14
CA GLN A 21 -28.01 -6.89 -26.21
C GLN A 21 -27.68 -8.24 -25.57
N SER A 22 -28.04 -9.32 -26.24
CA SER A 22 -28.01 -10.72 -25.81
C SER A 22 -26.98 -11.02 -24.68
N THR A 23 -27.47 -11.46 -23.53
CA THR A 23 -26.72 -11.77 -22.29
C THR A 23 -25.48 -12.66 -22.49
N LYS A 24 -25.44 -13.49 -23.54
CA LYS A 24 -24.30 -14.36 -23.88
C LYS A 24 -23.11 -13.59 -24.49
N HIS A 25 -23.34 -12.60 -25.35
CA HIS A 25 -22.24 -11.80 -25.93
C HIS A 25 -21.62 -10.84 -24.91
N GLU A 26 -22.41 -10.28 -24.01
CA GLU A 26 -21.88 -9.44 -22.93
C GLU A 26 -21.06 -10.26 -21.94
N ALA A 27 -21.53 -11.46 -21.57
CA ALA A 27 -20.79 -12.35 -20.67
C ALA A 27 -19.45 -12.79 -21.27
N LEU A 28 -19.41 -13.16 -22.57
CA LEU A 28 -18.18 -13.54 -23.27
C LEU A 28 -17.20 -12.35 -23.35
N SER A 29 -17.71 -11.17 -23.73
CA SER A 29 -16.91 -9.95 -23.75
C SER A 29 -16.34 -9.62 -22.38
N MET A 30 -17.11 -9.72 -21.30
CA MET A 30 -16.67 -9.51 -19.94
C MET A 30 -15.56 -10.49 -19.54
N GLY A 31 -15.72 -11.78 -19.87
CA GLY A 31 -14.70 -12.81 -19.60
C GLY A 31 -13.35 -12.50 -20.25
N ILE A 32 -13.35 -12.03 -21.51
CA ILE A 32 -12.12 -11.63 -22.21
C ILE A 32 -11.39 -10.48 -21.46
N TRP A 33 -12.11 -9.45 -21.02
CA TRP A 33 -11.51 -8.33 -20.31
C TRP A 33 -10.99 -8.71 -18.93
N VAL A 34 -11.67 -9.61 -18.22
CA VAL A 34 -11.18 -10.16 -16.95
C VAL A 34 -9.90 -10.96 -17.17
N ILE A 35 -9.85 -11.82 -18.17
CA ILE A 35 -8.63 -12.59 -18.52
C ILE A 35 -7.48 -11.64 -18.88
N ALA A 36 -7.75 -10.63 -19.71
CA ALA A 36 -6.76 -9.62 -20.07
C ALA A 36 -6.24 -8.85 -18.84
N LEU A 37 -7.14 -8.50 -17.92
CA LEU A 37 -6.77 -7.83 -16.68
C LEU A 37 -5.91 -8.73 -15.79
N VAL A 38 -6.27 -9.98 -15.62
CA VAL A 38 -5.47 -10.97 -14.88
C VAL A 38 -4.07 -11.11 -15.49
N ALA A 39 -3.95 -11.16 -16.81
CA ALA A 39 -2.66 -11.22 -17.50
C ALA A 39 -1.82 -9.94 -17.27
N VAL A 40 -2.43 -8.74 -17.33
CA VAL A 40 -1.75 -7.48 -17.03
C VAL A 40 -1.29 -7.44 -15.58
N ILE A 41 -2.15 -7.83 -14.63
CA ILE A 41 -1.81 -7.85 -13.21
C ILE A 41 -0.63 -8.81 -12.97
N PHE A 42 -0.66 -9.99 -13.58
CA PHE A 42 0.46 -10.93 -13.52
C PHE A 42 1.74 -10.30 -14.08
N ALA A 43 1.69 -9.71 -15.27
CA ALA A 43 2.84 -9.11 -15.92
C ALA A 43 3.47 -7.97 -15.12
N VAL A 44 2.64 -7.16 -14.45
CA VAL A 44 3.09 -5.98 -13.71
C VAL A 44 3.51 -6.32 -12.28
N ASN A 45 2.81 -7.24 -11.62
CA ASN A 45 2.90 -7.37 -10.16
C ASN A 45 3.52 -8.70 -9.69
N TYR A 46 3.66 -9.69 -10.56
CA TYR A 46 4.12 -11.01 -10.15
C TYR A 46 5.65 -11.14 -10.12
N GLY A 47 6.19 -11.88 -9.13
CA GLY A 47 7.62 -12.24 -9.07
C GLY A 47 8.54 -11.19 -8.44
N ARG A 48 8.01 -10.18 -7.75
CA ARG A 48 8.84 -9.26 -6.96
C ARG A 48 9.25 -9.90 -5.64
N GLN A 49 10.47 -9.55 -5.20
CA GLN A 49 11.03 -10.02 -3.93
C GLN A 49 10.15 -9.54 -2.77
N VAL A 50 9.98 -10.38 -1.78
CA VAL A 50 9.22 -10.03 -0.59
C VAL A 50 10.02 -9.04 0.25
N ALA A 51 9.35 -7.98 0.71
CA ALA A 51 9.94 -7.05 1.67
C ALA A 51 10.28 -7.77 2.98
N GLY A 52 11.36 -7.36 3.61
CA GLY A 52 11.83 -7.92 4.88
C GLY A 52 10.80 -7.86 6.01
N ASP A 53 9.82 -6.96 5.91
CA ASP A 53 8.79 -6.73 6.93
C ASP A 53 7.95 -7.97 7.27
N VAL A 54 7.78 -8.92 6.34
CA VAL A 54 7.03 -10.16 6.62
C VAL A 54 7.57 -10.89 7.84
N PHE A 55 8.86 -10.82 8.11
CA PHE A 55 9.51 -11.52 9.20
C PHE A 55 9.10 -10.97 10.56
N TRP A 56 9.14 -9.65 10.75
CA TRP A 56 8.70 -9.07 12.02
C TRP A 56 7.17 -9.16 12.18
N HIS A 57 6.39 -9.08 11.09
CA HIS A 57 4.96 -9.34 11.16
C HIS A 57 4.67 -10.76 11.68
N MET A 58 5.33 -11.76 11.12
CA MET A 58 5.17 -13.13 11.58
C MET A 58 5.61 -13.31 13.03
N ARG A 59 6.75 -12.74 13.43
CA ARG A 59 7.26 -12.84 14.80
C ARG A 59 6.33 -12.15 15.80
N THR A 60 5.77 -11.00 15.44
CA THR A 60 4.78 -10.32 16.28
C THR A 60 3.49 -11.13 16.41
N GLY A 61 3.00 -11.70 15.32
CA GLY A 61 1.84 -12.60 15.36
C GLY A 61 2.07 -13.83 16.23
N GLN A 62 3.27 -14.42 16.17
CA GLN A 62 3.68 -15.50 17.06
C GLN A 62 3.65 -15.06 18.53
N TRP A 63 4.23 -13.90 18.81
CA TRP A 63 4.28 -13.36 20.17
C TRP A 63 2.88 -13.12 20.74
N ILE A 64 1.97 -12.52 19.96
CA ILE A 64 0.57 -12.29 20.37
C ILE A 64 -0.12 -13.61 20.74
N ILE A 65 0.03 -14.65 19.91
CA ILE A 65 -0.60 -15.94 20.16
C ILE A 65 -0.01 -16.63 21.39
N GLN A 66 1.31 -16.56 21.57
CA GLN A 66 1.99 -17.23 22.68
C GLN A 66 1.73 -16.57 24.04
N HIS A 67 1.62 -15.22 24.06
CA HIS A 67 1.45 -14.47 25.30
C HIS A 67 -0.01 -14.10 25.60
N HIS A 68 -0.93 -14.33 24.64
CA HIS A 68 -2.33 -13.92 24.74
C HIS A 68 -2.49 -12.43 25.10
N ALA A 69 -1.59 -11.59 24.59
CA ALA A 69 -1.49 -10.16 24.89
C ALA A 69 -1.01 -9.37 23.66
N PHE A 70 -1.14 -8.04 23.72
CA PHE A 70 -0.59 -7.15 22.69
C PHE A 70 0.69 -6.50 23.19
N PRO A 71 1.77 -6.48 22.40
CA PRO A 71 3.05 -5.90 22.79
C PRO A 71 3.03 -4.37 22.63
N PHE A 72 2.39 -3.64 23.56
CA PHE A 72 2.42 -2.18 23.59
C PHE A 72 3.80 -1.60 23.89
N HIS A 73 4.69 -2.39 24.49
CA HIS A 73 6.12 -2.14 24.58
C HIS A 73 6.85 -3.19 23.74
N ASP A 74 7.77 -2.73 22.93
CA ASP A 74 8.47 -3.60 22.00
C ASP A 74 9.32 -4.67 22.71
N PRO A 75 9.10 -5.98 22.45
CA PRO A 75 9.91 -7.04 23.04
C PRO A 75 11.18 -7.34 22.22
N PHE A 76 11.29 -6.85 20.99
CA PHE A 76 12.28 -7.31 20.00
C PHE A 76 13.54 -6.45 19.97
N SER A 77 13.41 -5.13 20.20
CA SER A 77 14.52 -4.19 20.29
C SER A 77 14.82 -3.82 21.73
N TYR A 78 16.06 -3.43 22.02
CA TYR A 78 16.44 -2.89 23.33
C TYR A 78 16.51 -1.35 23.35
N THR A 79 16.33 -0.68 22.22
CA THR A 79 16.40 0.77 22.05
C THR A 79 15.04 1.43 21.85
N ALA A 80 13.98 0.65 21.57
CA ALA A 80 12.65 1.18 21.34
C ALA A 80 12.03 1.68 22.67
N ASN A 81 11.85 2.98 22.78
CA ASN A 81 11.31 3.63 24.01
C ASN A 81 9.87 4.12 23.83
N ASN A 82 9.36 4.18 22.61
CA ASN A 82 8.03 4.65 22.30
C ASN A 82 6.98 3.55 22.48
N ILE A 83 5.76 3.97 22.89
CA ILE A 83 4.61 3.05 22.89
C ILE A 83 4.34 2.62 21.45
N TRP A 84 4.33 1.31 21.22
CA TRP A 84 4.02 0.74 19.93
C TRP A 84 2.51 0.76 19.66
N ILE A 85 2.10 1.52 18.64
CA ILE A 85 0.73 1.53 18.15
C ILE A 85 0.58 0.36 17.16
N LEU A 86 0.15 -0.78 17.65
CA LEU A 86 0.05 -2.02 16.90
C LEU A 86 -1.19 -2.00 15.96
N GLN A 87 -1.09 -1.28 14.86
CA GLN A 87 -2.20 -0.98 13.94
C GLN A 87 -2.63 -2.13 13.04
N GLU A 88 -1.86 -3.21 12.96
CA GLU A 88 -1.99 -4.30 11.98
C GLU A 88 -1.93 -5.69 12.61
N TRP A 89 -2.29 -5.77 13.89
CA TRP A 89 -2.18 -7.00 14.68
C TRP A 89 -2.92 -8.19 14.06
N ALA A 90 -4.10 -7.96 13.45
CA ALA A 90 -4.87 -9.04 12.84
C ALA A 90 -4.15 -9.62 11.62
N PHE A 91 -3.49 -8.76 10.80
CA PHE A 91 -2.62 -9.23 9.73
C PHE A 91 -1.42 -10.01 10.29
N GLN A 92 -0.79 -9.56 11.35
CA GLN A 92 0.38 -10.22 11.97
C GLN A 92 0.03 -11.61 12.48
N VAL A 93 -1.09 -11.76 13.16
CA VAL A 93 -1.62 -13.06 13.59
C VAL A 93 -1.88 -13.97 12.39
N LEU A 94 -2.53 -13.45 11.35
CA LEU A 94 -2.81 -14.18 10.11
C LEU A 94 -1.49 -14.59 9.41
N ALA A 95 -0.53 -13.66 9.31
CA ALA A 95 0.78 -13.90 8.72
C ALA A 95 1.54 -15.02 9.44
N TRP A 96 1.49 -15.06 10.78
CA TRP A 96 2.06 -16.17 11.55
C TRP A 96 1.34 -17.49 11.31
N VAL A 97 0.00 -17.51 11.40
CA VAL A 97 -0.80 -18.73 11.26
C VAL A 97 -0.57 -19.39 9.90
N ILE A 98 -0.48 -18.58 8.83
CA ILE A 98 -0.25 -19.06 7.47
C ILE A 98 1.25 -19.28 7.22
N GLY A 99 2.06 -18.26 7.50
CA GLY A 99 3.47 -18.21 7.12
C GLY A 99 4.33 -19.25 7.81
N LYS A 100 3.99 -19.67 9.06
CA LYS A 100 4.67 -20.78 9.75
C LYS A 100 4.55 -22.12 9.01
N HIS A 101 3.52 -22.30 8.20
CA HIS A 101 3.32 -23.49 7.37
C HIS A 101 3.86 -23.29 5.95
N SER A 102 3.62 -22.10 5.37
CA SER A 102 4.07 -21.78 4.01
C SER A 102 4.11 -20.26 3.79
N LEU A 103 5.31 -19.72 3.65
CA LEU A 103 5.50 -18.33 3.18
C LEU A 103 4.93 -18.13 1.76
N ASN A 104 5.06 -19.15 0.90
CA ASN A 104 4.50 -19.10 -0.45
C ASN A 104 2.98 -18.91 -0.44
N LEU A 105 2.28 -19.60 0.47
CA LEU A 105 0.82 -19.42 0.61
C LEU A 105 0.47 -18.00 1.06
N LEU A 106 1.23 -17.42 1.99
CA LEU A 106 1.03 -16.04 2.45
C LEU A 106 1.22 -15.05 1.30
N VAL A 107 2.25 -15.22 0.48
CA VAL A 107 2.51 -14.42 -0.71
C VAL A 107 1.39 -14.55 -1.74
N LEU A 108 0.94 -15.77 -2.02
CA LEU A 108 -0.17 -16.04 -2.95
C LEU A 108 -1.47 -15.39 -2.48
N LEU A 109 -1.77 -15.45 -1.19
CA LEU A 109 -2.96 -14.80 -0.62
C LEU A 109 -2.85 -13.26 -0.69
N SER A 110 -1.67 -12.71 -0.46
CA SER A 110 -1.41 -11.28 -0.61
C SER A 110 -1.57 -10.82 -2.06
N PHE A 111 -1.03 -11.58 -3.00
CA PHE A 111 -1.26 -11.35 -4.44
C PHE A 111 -2.74 -11.50 -4.80
N GLY A 112 -3.43 -12.50 -4.24
CA GLY A 112 -4.88 -12.69 -4.40
C GLY A 112 -5.69 -11.50 -3.90
N ALA A 113 -5.28 -10.87 -2.80
CA ALA A 113 -5.93 -9.66 -2.28
C ALA A 113 -5.78 -8.47 -3.24
N VAL A 114 -4.59 -8.26 -3.82
CA VAL A 114 -4.38 -7.22 -4.85
C VAL A 114 -5.20 -7.52 -6.10
N MET A 115 -5.21 -8.78 -6.55
CA MET A 115 -6.03 -9.22 -7.67
C MET A 115 -7.51 -8.91 -7.43
N ALA A 116 -8.02 -9.25 -6.24
CA ALA A 116 -9.39 -8.95 -5.84
C ALA A 116 -9.67 -7.45 -5.83
N ALA A 117 -8.74 -6.62 -5.30
CA ALA A 117 -8.87 -5.17 -5.29
C ALA A 117 -9.02 -4.59 -6.71
N LEU A 118 -8.21 -5.09 -7.64
CA LEU A 118 -8.24 -4.64 -9.04
C LEU A 118 -9.50 -5.14 -9.77
N LEU A 119 -9.97 -6.35 -9.51
CA LEU A 119 -11.25 -6.84 -10.04
C LEU A 119 -12.43 -6.03 -9.50
N VAL A 120 -12.41 -5.67 -8.22
CA VAL A 120 -13.42 -4.79 -7.62
C VAL A 120 -13.36 -3.40 -8.25
N SER A 121 -12.16 -2.83 -8.46
CA SER A 121 -11.97 -1.56 -9.17
C SER A 121 -12.52 -1.60 -10.60
N PHE A 122 -12.27 -2.71 -11.32
CA PHE A 122 -12.85 -2.92 -12.65
C PHE A 122 -14.38 -2.91 -12.60
N THR A 123 -15.00 -3.63 -11.65
CA THR A 123 -16.46 -3.65 -11.52
C THR A 123 -17.04 -2.28 -11.13
N ALA A 124 -16.34 -1.53 -10.27
CA ALA A 124 -16.69 -0.14 -9.95
C ALA A 124 -16.63 0.75 -11.19
N SER A 125 -15.58 0.65 -11.99
CA SER A 125 -15.38 1.40 -13.24
C SER A 125 -16.41 1.01 -14.32
N ARG A 126 -16.80 -0.28 -14.39
CA ARG A 126 -17.88 -0.76 -15.26
C ARG A 126 -19.24 -0.15 -14.96
N SER A 127 -19.45 0.34 -13.75
CA SER A 127 -20.69 1.05 -13.42
C SER A 127 -20.88 2.36 -14.23
N ARG A 128 -19.80 2.93 -14.76
CA ARG A 128 -19.77 4.20 -15.47
C ARG A 128 -19.36 4.11 -16.94
N ALA A 129 -18.84 2.97 -17.39
CA ALA A 129 -18.12 2.89 -18.66
C ALA A 129 -18.28 1.54 -19.37
N ILE A 130 -17.95 1.53 -20.69
CA ILE A 130 -17.76 0.29 -21.45
C ILE A 130 -16.58 -0.52 -20.92
N ALA A 131 -16.56 -1.82 -21.17
CA ALA A 131 -15.52 -2.74 -20.64
C ALA A 131 -14.08 -2.33 -21.01
N PRO A 132 -13.76 -1.92 -22.26
CA PRO A 132 -12.42 -1.44 -22.60
C PRO A 132 -11.97 -0.23 -21.78
N ALA A 133 -12.85 0.73 -21.51
CA ALA A 133 -12.51 1.91 -20.72
C ALA A 133 -12.29 1.55 -19.24
N ALA A 134 -13.12 0.69 -18.68
CA ALA A 134 -12.93 0.17 -17.32
C ALA A 134 -11.63 -0.63 -17.20
N PHE A 135 -11.30 -1.43 -18.22
CA PHE A 135 -10.03 -2.17 -18.28
C PHE A 135 -8.83 -1.23 -18.27
N LEU A 136 -8.80 -0.21 -19.15
CA LEU A 136 -7.69 0.75 -19.21
C LEU A 136 -7.51 1.50 -17.89
N ALA A 137 -8.61 1.98 -17.30
CA ALA A 137 -8.55 2.66 -16.01
C ALA A 137 -7.97 1.74 -14.93
N THR A 138 -8.40 0.46 -14.88
CA THR A 138 -7.90 -0.49 -13.88
C THR A 138 -6.48 -0.95 -14.16
N ALA A 139 -6.05 -1.06 -15.42
CA ALA A 139 -4.68 -1.36 -15.79
C ALA A 139 -3.71 -0.25 -15.31
N ILE A 140 -4.14 1.00 -15.36
CA ILE A 140 -3.38 2.13 -14.78
C ILE A 140 -3.28 1.97 -13.25
N VAL A 141 -4.39 1.62 -12.56
CA VAL A 141 -4.35 1.31 -11.12
C VAL A 141 -3.34 0.21 -10.82
N ALA A 142 -3.34 -0.87 -11.61
CA ALA A 142 -2.39 -1.97 -11.45
C ALA A 142 -0.93 -1.50 -11.57
N GLY A 143 -0.63 -0.63 -12.55
CA GLY A 143 0.71 -0.08 -12.74
C GLY A 143 1.17 0.81 -11.58
N ILE A 144 0.28 1.65 -11.04
CA ILE A 144 0.57 2.49 -9.86
C ILE A 144 0.75 1.64 -8.61
N SER A 145 -0.01 0.54 -8.47
CA SER A 145 0.04 -0.35 -7.32
C SER A 145 1.20 -1.37 -7.36
N ALA A 146 1.97 -1.41 -8.44
CA ALA A 146 3.00 -2.41 -8.68
C ALA A 146 4.05 -2.51 -7.55
N ASP A 147 4.40 -1.38 -6.94
CA ASP A 147 5.39 -1.32 -5.86
C ASP A 147 4.85 -1.77 -4.49
N MET A 148 3.53 -2.06 -4.40
CA MET A 148 2.86 -2.44 -3.16
C MET A 148 2.43 -3.91 -3.10
N VAL A 149 2.76 -4.70 -4.11
CA VAL A 149 2.39 -6.13 -4.14
C VAL A 149 3.40 -6.93 -3.33
N ASP A 150 3.16 -6.96 -2.04
CA ASP A 150 4.03 -7.60 -1.07
C ASP A 150 3.20 -8.30 0.01
N ALA A 151 3.81 -9.24 0.75
CA ALA A 151 3.15 -9.88 1.89
C ALA A 151 3.09 -8.95 3.10
N ARG A 152 2.41 -7.81 2.92
CA ARG A 152 2.24 -6.74 3.90
C ARG A 152 0.76 -6.40 4.13
N PRO A 153 0.39 -5.84 5.27
CA PRO A 153 -1.00 -5.51 5.60
C PRO A 153 -1.64 -4.49 4.66
N GLN A 154 -0.85 -3.65 3.98
CA GLN A 154 -1.38 -2.67 3.02
C GLN A 154 -2.18 -3.27 1.86
N VAL A 155 -1.91 -4.52 1.46
CA VAL A 155 -2.67 -5.17 0.38
C VAL A 155 -4.13 -5.42 0.79
N VAL A 156 -4.37 -5.71 2.07
CA VAL A 156 -5.72 -5.80 2.64
C VAL A 156 -6.38 -4.42 2.64
N GLY A 157 -5.62 -3.38 3.03
CA GLY A 157 -6.09 -2.00 2.99
C GLY A 157 -6.52 -1.56 1.59
N LEU A 158 -5.77 -1.91 0.54
CA LEU A 158 -6.13 -1.65 -0.85
C LEU A 158 -7.43 -2.35 -1.25
N LEU A 159 -7.59 -3.62 -0.88
CA LEU A 159 -8.82 -4.37 -1.15
C LEU A 159 -10.04 -3.73 -0.49
N LEU A 160 -9.93 -3.38 0.80
CA LEU A 160 -11.04 -2.79 1.54
C LEU A 160 -11.38 -1.38 1.02
N PHE A 161 -10.37 -0.60 0.59
CA PHE A 161 -10.60 0.68 -0.06
C PHE A 161 -11.29 0.53 -1.43
N ALA A 162 -10.88 -0.44 -2.25
CA ALA A 162 -11.54 -0.75 -3.52
C ALA A 162 -13.01 -1.16 -3.31
N ILE A 163 -13.28 -1.97 -2.28
CA ILE A 163 -14.65 -2.35 -1.88
C ILE A 163 -15.45 -1.11 -1.48
N LEU A 164 -14.87 -0.19 -0.70
CA LEU A 164 -15.54 1.05 -0.32
C LEU A 164 -15.89 1.90 -1.56
N VAL A 165 -14.94 2.09 -2.49
CA VAL A 165 -15.18 2.80 -3.75
C VAL A 165 -16.32 2.14 -4.53
N TRP A 166 -16.32 0.81 -4.63
CA TRP A 166 -17.39 0.07 -5.31
C TRP A 166 -18.76 0.24 -4.64
N ILE A 167 -18.82 0.21 -3.30
CA ILE A 167 -20.06 0.46 -2.53
C ILE A 167 -20.60 1.86 -2.84
N ILE A 168 -19.74 2.86 -2.82
CA ILE A 168 -20.11 4.26 -3.11
C ILE A 168 -20.62 4.38 -4.54
N GLU A 169 -19.90 3.84 -5.53
CA GLU A 169 -20.31 3.89 -6.94
C GLU A 169 -21.65 3.19 -7.19
N ARG A 170 -21.86 2.05 -6.53
CA ARG A 170 -23.15 1.32 -6.58
C ARG A 170 -24.28 2.11 -5.90
N GLY A 171 -24.01 2.76 -4.78
CA GLY A 171 -24.96 3.62 -4.06
C GLY A 171 -25.38 4.82 -4.91
N ILE A 172 -24.42 5.47 -5.58
CA ILE A 172 -24.69 6.59 -6.48
C ILE A 172 -25.58 6.17 -7.64
N ARG A 173 -25.25 5.05 -8.30
CA ARG A 173 -26.02 4.52 -9.43
C ARG A 173 -27.43 4.11 -9.05
N ALA A 174 -27.62 3.55 -7.85
CA ALA A 174 -28.91 3.10 -7.35
C ALA A 174 -29.69 4.22 -6.63
N GLU A 175 -29.15 5.43 -6.57
CA GLU A 175 -29.69 6.57 -5.79
C GLU A 175 -29.93 6.24 -4.31
N LYS A 176 -29.20 5.24 -3.79
CA LYS A 176 -29.26 4.77 -2.41
C LYS A 176 -28.11 5.38 -1.59
N GLY A 177 -28.36 5.60 -0.31
CA GLY A 177 -27.33 6.01 0.63
C GLY A 177 -26.41 4.84 1.01
N LEU A 178 -25.41 5.12 1.85
CA LEU A 178 -24.47 4.14 2.38
C LEU A 178 -25.19 3.01 3.11
N PRO A 179 -24.75 1.76 2.99
CA PRO A 179 -25.36 0.64 3.68
C PRO A 179 -25.09 0.70 5.20
N LEU A 180 -26.08 0.38 6.02
CA LEU A 180 -25.99 0.44 7.49
C LEU A 180 -24.96 -0.54 8.08
N TRP A 181 -24.57 -1.58 7.35
CA TRP A 181 -23.54 -2.53 7.79
C TRP A 181 -22.09 -2.03 7.53
N LEU A 182 -21.92 -0.89 6.85
CA LEU A 182 -20.59 -0.34 6.51
C LEU A 182 -19.64 -0.19 7.72
N PRO A 183 -20.10 0.15 8.94
CA PRO A 183 -19.24 0.16 10.13
C PRO A 183 -18.54 -1.18 10.40
N ALA A 184 -19.13 -2.33 10.05
CA ALA A 184 -18.48 -3.62 10.20
C ALA A 184 -17.24 -3.78 9.28
N LEU A 185 -17.28 -3.18 8.08
CA LEU A 185 -16.10 -3.12 7.20
C LEU A 185 -14.95 -2.34 7.87
N PHE A 186 -15.26 -1.19 8.50
CA PHE A 186 -14.27 -0.35 9.15
C PHE A 186 -13.72 -0.97 10.43
N LEU A 187 -14.55 -1.73 11.18
CA LEU A 187 -14.08 -2.53 12.31
C LEU A 187 -13.00 -3.53 11.87
N VAL A 188 -13.26 -4.29 10.81
CA VAL A 188 -12.26 -5.22 10.26
C VAL A 188 -11.04 -4.45 9.77
N TRP A 189 -11.23 -3.40 8.99
CA TRP A 189 -10.15 -2.64 8.37
C TRP A 189 -9.18 -2.01 9.37
N ALA A 190 -9.70 -1.38 10.42
CA ALA A 190 -8.90 -0.75 11.47
C ALA A 190 -8.02 -1.73 12.26
N ASN A 191 -8.36 -3.02 12.26
CA ASN A 191 -7.56 -4.07 12.89
C ASN A 191 -6.53 -4.70 11.94
N PHE A 192 -6.67 -4.46 10.62
CA PHE A 192 -5.75 -4.95 9.60
C PHE A 192 -4.74 -3.91 9.12
N HIS A 193 -5.13 -2.63 8.98
CA HIS A 193 -4.24 -1.59 8.47
C HIS A 193 -4.79 -0.17 8.69
N SER A 194 -3.91 0.79 8.99
CA SER A 194 -4.24 2.20 9.22
C SER A 194 -4.86 2.93 8.03
N SER A 195 -4.83 2.36 6.82
CA SER A 195 -5.46 2.97 5.63
C SER A 195 -6.99 3.12 5.71
N PHE A 196 -7.65 2.61 6.77
CA PHE A 196 -9.05 2.94 7.04
C PHE A 196 -9.27 4.48 7.13
N THR A 197 -8.24 5.22 7.51
CA THR A 197 -8.27 6.70 7.53
C THR A 197 -8.47 7.29 6.14
N ALA A 198 -7.86 6.73 5.10
CA ALA A 198 -8.15 7.12 3.71
C ALA A 198 -9.61 6.83 3.34
N GLY A 199 -10.18 5.72 3.86
CA GLY A 199 -11.59 5.41 3.73
C GLY A 199 -12.49 6.45 4.38
N LEU A 200 -12.16 6.92 5.61
CA LEU A 200 -12.89 7.98 6.29
C LEU A 200 -12.81 9.32 5.54
N ILE A 201 -11.64 9.66 4.99
CA ILE A 201 -11.46 10.83 4.12
C ILE A 201 -12.39 10.75 2.91
N LEU A 202 -12.47 9.59 2.26
CA LEU A 202 -13.37 9.39 1.12
C LEU A 202 -14.84 9.54 1.52
N LEU A 203 -15.26 8.98 2.65
CA LEU A 203 -16.63 9.14 3.16
C LEU A 203 -16.95 10.61 3.47
N PHE A 204 -16.00 11.35 4.06
CA PHE A 204 -16.16 12.78 4.33
C PHE A 204 -16.33 13.59 3.04
N ILE A 205 -15.55 13.30 2.00
CA ILE A 205 -15.67 13.95 0.67
C ILE A 205 -17.06 13.69 0.06
N GLU A 206 -17.56 12.45 0.14
CA GLU A 206 -18.88 12.10 -0.35
C GLU A 206 -20.00 12.81 0.43
N PHE A 207 -19.87 12.83 1.76
CA PHE A 207 -20.79 13.58 2.63
C PHE A 207 -20.81 15.08 2.26
N ALA A 208 -19.66 15.72 2.13
CA ALA A 208 -19.56 17.13 1.75
C ALA A 208 -20.21 17.42 0.39
N GLY A 209 -20.01 16.54 -0.58
CA GLY A 209 -20.66 16.62 -1.89
C GLY A 209 -22.17 16.48 -1.82
N LEU A 210 -22.70 15.53 -1.03
CA LEU A 210 -24.14 15.36 -0.81
C LEU A 210 -24.75 16.53 -0.04
N LEU A 211 -24.03 17.05 0.95
CA LEU A 211 -24.46 18.22 1.72
C LEU A 211 -24.57 19.45 0.83
N TYR A 212 -23.60 19.67 -0.09
CA TYR A 212 -23.68 20.73 -1.09
C TYR A 212 -24.93 20.61 -1.96
N LEU A 213 -25.26 19.39 -2.46
CA LEU A 213 -26.46 19.14 -3.24
C LEU A 213 -27.75 19.40 -2.43
N ALA A 214 -27.76 19.07 -1.13
CA ALA A 214 -28.89 19.35 -0.26
C ALA A 214 -29.11 20.87 -0.06
N PHE A 215 -28.03 21.65 0.06
CA PHE A 215 -28.14 23.13 0.08
C PHE A 215 -28.63 23.71 -1.23
N LYS A 216 -28.37 23.05 -2.36
CA LYS A 216 -28.92 23.41 -3.68
C LYS A 216 -30.35 22.91 -3.88
N GLN A 217 -30.92 22.19 -2.92
CA GLN A 217 -32.23 21.57 -2.98
C GLN A 217 -32.36 20.45 -4.04
N ASP A 218 -31.24 19.92 -4.52
CA ASP A 218 -31.22 18.82 -5.50
C ASP A 218 -31.49 17.46 -4.84
N VAL A 219 -31.24 17.34 -3.52
CA VAL A 219 -31.51 16.15 -2.71
C VAL A 219 -32.09 16.52 -1.34
N PRO A 220 -32.92 15.66 -0.72
CA PRO A 220 -33.44 15.89 0.64
C PRO A 220 -32.28 15.90 1.68
N PHE A 221 -32.32 16.81 2.66
CA PHE A 221 -31.34 16.89 3.76
C PHE A 221 -31.22 15.60 4.59
N ALA A 222 -32.28 14.81 4.66
CA ALA A 222 -32.26 13.51 5.34
C ALA A 222 -31.22 12.54 4.77
N ARG A 223 -30.86 12.65 3.49
CA ARG A 223 -29.88 11.77 2.83
C ARG A 223 -28.45 12.02 3.31
N PRO A 224 -27.86 13.23 3.22
CA PRO A 224 -26.53 13.46 3.78
C PRO A 224 -26.48 13.22 5.28
N MET A 225 -27.53 13.53 6.07
CA MET A 225 -27.54 13.26 7.51
C MET A 225 -27.50 11.76 7.84
N ARG A 226 -28.22 10.95 7.09
CA ARG A 226 -28.15 9.49 7.19
C ARG A 226 -26.75 8.97 6.88
N ASP A 227 -26.14 9.43 5.79
CA ASP A 227 -24.80 9.00 5.37
C ASP A 227 -23.72 9.52 6.32
N LEU A 228 -23.91 10.69 6.94
CA LEU A 228 -23.09 11.17 8.05
C LEU A 228 -23.17 10.20 9.25
N GLY A 229 -24.39 9.80 9.64
CA GLY A 229 -24.59 8.85 10.74
C GLY A 229 -23.86 7.52 10.51
N VAL A 230 -23.91 6.98 9.27
CA VAL A 230 -23.16 5.78 8.90
C VAL A 230 -21.65 6.03 8.95
N SER A 231 -21.18 7.18 8.46
CA SER A 231 -19.76 7.54 8.47
C SER A 231 -19.20 7.73 9.89
N VAL A 232 -19.98 8.34 10.78
CA VAL A 232 -19.65 8.41 12.21
C VAL A 232 -19.62 7.01 12.82
N GLY A 233 -20.58 6.15 12.48
CA GLY A 233 -20.58 4.73 12.87
C GLY A 233 -19.31 4.00 12.41
N CYS A 234 -18.80 4.29 11.20
CA CYS A 234 -17.52 3.74 10.70
C CYS A 234 -16.35 4.22 11.55
N ALA A 235 -16.30 5.51 11.87
CA ALA A 235 -15.24 6.06 12.72
C ALA A 235 -15.30 5.47 14.15
N LEU A 236 -16.48 5.33 14.74
CA LEU A 236 -16.65 4.69 16.06
C LEU A 236 -16.28 3.21 16.04
N ALA A 237 -16.66 2.48 15.00
CA ALA A 237 -16.31 1.06 14.84
C ALA A 237 -14.79 0.86 14.74
N ALA A 238 -14.05 1.78 14.13
CA ALA A 238 -12.60 1.76 14.06
C ALA A 238 -11.91 1.94 15.42
N LEU A 239 -12.60 2.43 16.45
CA LEU A 239 -12.10 2.47 17.83
C LEU A 239 -12.07 1.09 18.50
N ILE A 240 -12.78 0.10 17.95
CA ILE A 240 -12.78 -1.28 18.47
C ILE A 240 -11.53 -1.99 17.96
N ASN A 241 -10.39 -1.63 18.57
CA ASN A 241 -9.06 -2.19 18.34
C ASN A 241 -8.24 -2.07 19.63
N PRO A 242 -7.11 -2.78 19.78
CA PRO A 242 -6.30 -2.72 21.00
C PRO A 242 -5.77 -1.34 21.36
N ASN A 243 -5.60 -0.43 20.36
CA ASN A 243 -5.05 0.91 20.58
C ASN A 243 -6.13 1.98 20.88
N GLY A 244 -7.42 1.66 20.67
CA GLY A 244 -8.50 2.61 20.82
C GLY A 244 -8.27 3.91 20.02
N ILE A 245 -8.37 5.05 20.70
CA ILE A 245 -8.21 6.37 20.06
C ILE A 245 -6.79 6.62 19.53
N ARG A 246 -5.76 5.98 20.10
CA ARG A 246 -4.36 6.14 19.67
C ARG A 246 -4.13 5.70 18.21
N LEU A 247 -4.99 4.80 17.69
CA LEU A 247 -4.92 4.40 16.30
C LEU A 247 -5.08 5.58 15.32
N TYR A 248 -5.82 6.61 15.70
CA TYR A 248 -5.97 7.84 14.91
C TYR A 248 -4.76 8.78 15.00
N GLU A 249 -3.96 8.66 16.06
CA GLU A 249 -2.72 9.42 16.17
C GLU A 249 -1.63 8.93 15.24
N PHE A 250 -1.65 7.64 14.89
CA PHE A 250 -0.60 6.99 14.10
C PHE A 250 -0.35 7.68 12.74
N PRO A 251 -1.34 7.92 11.86
CA PRO A 251 -1.12 8.63 10.61
C PRO A 251 -0.61 10.07 10.81
N LEU A 252 -1.10 10.76 11.85
CA LEU A 252 -0.69 12.13 12.15
C LEU A 252 0.78 12.17 12.61
N ARG A 253 1.18 11.27 13.49
CA ARG A 253 2.58 11.14 13.94
C ARG A 253 3.50 10.84 12.77
N THR A 254 3.10 9.91 11.90
CA THR A 254 3.87 9.52 10.72
C THR A 254 4.12 10.69 9.77
N ILE A 255 3.09 11.50 9.48
CA ILE A 255 3.20 12.64 8.56
C ILE A 255 3.98 13.80 9.18
N SER A 256 3.89 14.00 10.49
CA SER A 256 4.56 15.12 11.18
C SER A 256 6.07 14.90 11.37
N HIS A 257 6.58 13.68 11.20
CA HIS A 257 8.00 13.37 11.36
C HIS A 257 8.77 13.62 10.06
N GLY A 258 9.45 14.77 9.96
CA GLY A 258 10.24 15.18 8.79
C GLY A 258 11.37 14.18 8.44
N GLY A 259 12.01 13.56 9.42
CA GLY A 259 13.05 12.53 9.21
C GLY A 259 12.48 11.30 8.46
N MET A 260 11.27 10.87 8.81
CA MET A 260 10.60 9.73 8.18
C MET A 260 10.24 10.01 6.72
N THR A 261 9.62 11.16 6.48
CA THR A 261 9.15 11.52 5.14
C THR A 261 10.27 11.83 4.16
N SER A 262 11.48 12.14 4.63
CA SER A 262 12.65 12.42 3.80
C SER A 262 13.55 11.20 3.54
N THR A 263 13.58 10.21 4.45
CA THR A 263 14.53 9.09 4.36
C THR A 263 13.89 7.79 3.89
N ILE A 264 12.61 7.55 4.20
CA ILE A 264 11.93 6.32 3.79
C ILE A 264 11.33 6.52 2.42
N ALA A 265 11.83 5.75 1.45
CA ALA A 265 11.45 5.86 0.04
C ALA A 265 9.93 5.83 -0.22
N GLU A 266 9.14 5.08 0.56
CA GLU A 266 7.69 5.00 0.40
C GLU A 266 6.95 6.29 0.80
N TRP A 267 7.55 7.11 1.67
CA TRP A 267 6.99 8.39 2.13
C TRP A 267 7.48 9.59 1.35
N THR A 268 8.46 9.41 0.46
CA THR A 268 8.91 10.47 -0.46
C THR A 268 7.87 10.73 -1.55
N SER A 269 7.97 11.88 -2.19
CA SER A 269 7.17 12.22 -3.38
C SER A 269 7.40 11.20 -4.50
N PRO A 270 6.43 10.99 -5.40
CA PRO A 270 6.57 10.05 -6.51
C PRO A 270 7.78 10.37 -7.39
N ASP A 271 8.54 9.35 -7.72
CA ASP A 271 9.56 9.41 -8.76
C ASP A 271 8.92 9.10 -10.12
N PHE A 272 8.72 10.12 -10.95
CA PHE A 272 8.15 9.99 -12.29
C PHE A 272 9.06 9.28 -13.31
N ARG A 273 10.24 8.82 -12.91
CA ARG A 273 11.11 7.92 -13.70
C ARG A 273 10.84 6.45 -13.36
N SER A 274 10.22 6.17 -12.22
CA SER A 274 9.81 4.82 -11.85
C SER A 274 8.58 4.38 -12.65
N MET A 275 8.36 3.07 -12.75
CA MET A 275 7.19 2.51 -13.43
C MET A 275 5.87 3.01 -12.81
N SER A 276 5.75 2.97 -11.50
CA SER A 276 4.57 3.47 -10.77
C SER A 276 4.35 4.97 -10.97
N GLY A 277 5.43 5.76 -11.00
CA GLY A 277 5.37 7.19 -11.27
C GLY A 277 4.97 7.54 -12.71
N ILE A 278 5.41 6.75 -13.70
CA ILE A 278 4.97 6.89 -15.10
C ILE A 278 3.47 6.64 -15.21
N PHE A 279 2.95 5.57 -14.60
CA PHE A 279 1.52 5.29 -14.59
C PHE A 279 0.71 6.37 -13.84
N LEU A 280 1.28 6.95 -12.78
CA LEU A 280 0.68 8.08 -12.08
C LEU A 280 0.60 9.32 -13.00
N ALA A 281 1.65 9.62 -13.74
CA ALA A 281 1.65 10.71 -14.72
C ALA A 281 0.58 10.47 -15.82
N ILE A 282 0.49 9.24 -16.34
CA ILE A 282 -0.54 8.85 -17.31
C ILE A 282 -1.93 9.06 -16.73
N LEU A 283 -2.18 8.66 -15.48
CA LEU A 283 -3.47 8.88 -14.81
C LEU A 283 -3.82 10.37 -14.73
N ILE A 284 -2.88 11.19 -14.26
CA ILE A 284 -3.08 12.64 -14.12
C ILE A 284 -3.39 13.27 -15.48
N LEU A 285 -2.59 12.99 -16.50
CA LEU A 285 -2.78 13.53 -17.86
C LEU A 285 -4.10 13.07 -18.49
N ALA A 286 -4.46 11.79 -18.31
CA ALA A 286 -5.73 11.25 -18.82
C ALA A 286 -6.95 11.88 -18.13
N LEU A 287 -6.87 12.12 -16.81
CA LEU A 287 -7.90 12.84 -16.06
C LEU A 287 -7.99 14.30 -16.52
N MET A 288 -6.88 15.00 -16.67
CA MET A 288 -6.85 16.39 -17.16
C MET A 288 -7.45 16.49 -18.58
N TRP A 289 -7.03 15.61 -19.48
CA TRP A 289 -7.58 15.56 -20.84
C TRP A 289 -9.08 15.27 -20.85
N GLY A 290 -9.52 14.26 -20.10
CA GLY A 290 -10.92 13.88 -20.00
C GLY A 290 -11.80 15.00 -19.43
N LEU A 291 -11.30 15.73 -18.44
CA LEU A 291 -11.98 16.88 -17.84
C LEU A 291 -12.05 18.07 -18.81
N ALA A 292 -10.95 18.37 -19.51
CA ALA A 292 -10.92 19.45 -20.51
C ALA A 292 -11.81 19.17 -21.72
N SER A 293 -11.96 17.90 -22.09
CA SER A 293 -12.82 17.48 -23.23
C SER A 293 -14.32 17.40 -22.88
N ARG A 294 -14.66 17.55 -21.59
CA ARG A 294 -16.02 17.38 -21.10
C ARG A 294 -16.84 18.68 -21.23
N ARG A 295 -18.10 18.54 -21.66
CA ARG A 295 -19.05 19.67 -21.73
C ARG A 295 -19.85 19.89 -20.44
N LYS A 296 -19.97 18.86 -19.59
CA LYS A 296 -20.76 18.92 -18.35
C LYS A 296 -19.83 19.01 -17.12
N PRO A 297 -20.20 19.76 -16.08
CA PRO A 297 -19.41 19.84 -14.85
C PRO A 297 -19.33 18.47 -14.16
N ILE A 298 -18.25 18.24 -13.41
CA ILE A 298 -18.11 17.08 -12.52
C ILE A 298 -18.89 17.33 -11.22
N ARG A 299 -19.24 16.25 -10.52
CA ARG A 299 -19.85 16.37 -9.20
C ARG A 299 -18.84 16.93 -8.19
N VAL A 300 -19.31 17.70 -7.20
CA VAL A 300 -18.46 18.27 -6.15
C VAL A 300 -17.65 17.20 -5.44
N ALA A 301 -18.26 16.04 -5.13
CA ALA A 301 -17.55 14.91 -4.54
C ALA A 301 -16.43 14.37 -5.45
N GLU A 302 -16.62 14.33 -6.77
CA GLU A 302 -15.57 13.90 -7.71
C GLU A 302 -14.41 14.92 -7.74
N ALA A 303 -14.72 16.22 -7.72
CA ALA A 303 -13.70 17.26 -7.60
C ALA A 303 -12.91 17.13 -6.27
N GLY A 304 -13.62 16.86 -5.18
CA GLY A 304 -13.02 16.61 -3.87
C GLY A 304 -12.11 15.37 -3.87
N ARG A 305 -12.58 14.24 -4.44
CA ARG A 305 -11.75 13.03 -4.59
C ARG A 305 -10.47 13.32 -5.38
N LEU A 306 -10.64 13.99 -6.53
CA LEU A 306 -9.49 14.35 -7.37
C LEU A 306 -8.51 15.23 -6.61
N ALA A 307 -8.95 16.32 -5.99
CA ALA A 307 -8.08 17.27 -5.32
C ALA A 307 -7.36 16.63 -4.11
N VAL A 308 -8.11 16.01 -3.19
CA VAL A 308 -7.56 15.50 -1.92
C VAL A 308 -6.63 14.31 -2.19
N PHE A 309 -7.08 13.31 -2.94
CA PHE A 309 -6.25 12.12 -3.16
C PHE A 309 -5.07 12.39 -4.11
N LEU A 310 -5.18 13.35 -5.05
CA LEU A 310 -4.04 13.81 -5.83
C LEU A 310 -2.98 14.43 -4.93
N LEU A 311 -3.36 15.37 -4.07
CA LEU A 311 -2.42 15.99 -3.12
C LEU A 311 -1.76 14.94 -2.23
N MET A 312 -2.54 13.99 -1.69
CA MET A 312 -2.01 12.87 -0.91
C MET A 312 -0.99 12.04 -1.71
N SER A 313 -1.29 11.72 -2.98
CA SER A 313 -0.41 10.92 -3.84
C SER A 313 0.88 11.64 -4.22
N LEU A 314 0.84 12.97 -4.36
CA LEU A 314 2.03 13.79 -4.63
C LEU A 314 2.89 13.97 -3.38
N PHE A 315 2.29 13.95 -2.20
CA PHE A 315 2.99 14.02 -0.93
C PHE A 315 3.77 12.74 -0.65
N ALA A 316 3.15 11.56 -0.84
CA ALA A 316 3.79 10.27 -0.57
C ALA A 316 3.39 9.23 -1.63
N ARG A 317 4.39 8.62 -2.28
CA ARG A 317 4.15 7.65 -3.36
C ARG A 317 3.29 6.45 -2.93
N ARG A 318 3.35 6.04 -1.65
CA ARG A 318 2.52 4.96 -1.10
C ARG A 318 1.01 5.29 -1.09
N LEU A 319 0.63 6.54 -1.25
CA LEU A 319 -0.77 6.99 -1.33
C LEU A 319 -1.29 7.03 -2.79
N GLY A 320 -0.40 6.84 -3.77
CA GLY A 320 -0.75 6.80 -5.20
C GLY A 320 -1.85 5.78 -5.55
N PRO A 321 -1.80 4.52 -5.07
CA PRO A 321 -2.85 3.53 -5.31
C PRO A 321 -4.23 3.93 -4.81
N PHE A 322 -4.33 4.67 -3.69
CA PHE A 322 -5.61 5.18 -3.18
C PHE A 322 -6.19 6.26 -4.10
N PHE A 323 -5.34 7.17 -4.61
CA PHE A 323 -5.72 8.13 -5.64
C PHE A 323 -6.25 7.43 -6.90
N ALA A 324 -5.50 6.45 -7.38
CA ALA A 324 -5.85 5.70 -8.57
C ALA A 324 -7.18 4.95 -8.41
N LEU A 325 -7.39 4.25 -7.28
CA LEU A 325 -8.64 3.55 -6.98
C LEU A 325 -9.83 4.52 -6.85
N ALA A 326 -9.66 5.64 -6.14
CA ALA A 326 -10.72 6.63 -5.94
C ALA A 326 -11.17 7.28 -7.27
N CYS A 327 -10.25 7.44 -8.23
CA CYS A 327 -10.50 8.12 -9.50
C CYS A 327 -10.72 7.19 -10.70
N ALA A 328 -10.44 5.88 -10.59
CA ALA A 328 -10.61 4.93 -11.69
C ALA A 328 -12.02 4.92 -12.30
N PRO A 329 -13.13 4.91 -11.52
CA PRO A 329 -14.47 4.97 -12.09
C PRO A 329 -14.74 6.29 -12.84
N MET A 330 -14.19 7.41 -12.35
CA MET A 330 -14.30 8.71 -13.02
C MET A 330 -13.52 8.69 -14.33
N LEU A 331 -12.26 8.24 -14.33
CA LEU A 331 -11.46 8.11 -15.54
C LEU A 331 -12.15 7.23 -16.57
N ALA A 332 -12.62 6.04 -16.18
CA ALA A 332 -13.34 5.14 -17.07
C ALA A 332 -14.54 5.84 -17.73
N GLY A 333 -15.34 6.59 -16.95
CA GLY A 333 -16.46 7.37 -17.47
C GLY A 333 -16.03 8.45 -18.45
N LEU A 334 -14.94 9.18 -18.18
CA LEU A 334 -14.42 10.23 -19.03
C LEU A 334 -13.93 9.71 -20.39
N ILE A 335 -13.22 8.59 -20.40
CA ILE A 335 -12.67 8.00 -21.64
C ILE A 335 -13.66 7.10 -22.37
N SER A 336 -14.82 6.77 -21.79
CA SER A 336 -15.76 5.79 -22.34
C SER A 336 -16.31 6.21 -23.70
N GLN A 337 -16.77 7.45 -23.85
CA GLN A 337 -17.34 7.94 -25.11
C GLN A 337 -16.27 8.10 -26.21
N PRO A 338 -15.12 8.76 -25.97
CA PRO A 338 -14.03 8.81 -26.94
C PRO A 338 -13.57 7.44 -27.41
N LEU A 339 -13.45 6.49 -26.49
CA LEU A 339 -13.07 5.12 -26.82
C LEU A 339 -14.15 4.39 -27.63
N THR A 340 -15.43 4.60 -27.30
CA THR A 340 -16.55 4.07 -28.08
C THR A 340 -16.49 4.58 -29.50
N ASP A 341 -16.27 5.89 -29.70
CA ASP A 341 -16.18 6.51 -31.02
C ASP A 341 -14.98 5.98 -31.83
N LEU A 342 -13.83 5.81 -31.17
CA LEU A 342 -12.66 5.19 -31.77
C LEU A 342 -12.93 3.74 -32.23
N LEU A 343 -13.64 2.96 -31.42
CA LEU A 343 -13.92 1.54 -31.68
C LEU A 343 -15.07 1.28 -32.66
N LYS A 344 -15.80 2.33 -33.13
CA LYS A 344 -16.84 2.19 -34.17
C LYS A 344 -16.24 1.74 -35.51
N SER A 345 -15.04 2.18 -35.84
CA SER A 345 -14.36 1.73 -37.04
C SER A 345 -13.76 0.35 -36.82
N ARG A 346 -14.10 -0.60 -37.68
CA ARG A 346 -13.55 -1.98 -37.62
C ARG A 346 -12.03 -1.99 -37.68
N ARG A 347 -11.42 -1.09 -38.46
CA ARG A 347 -9.94 -1.02 -38.61
C ARG A 347 -9.30 -0.57 -37.30
N THR A 348 -9.81 0.50 -36.68
CA THR A 348 -9.27 1.02 -35.42
C THR A 348 -9.54 0.06 -34.26
N ALA A 349 -10.67 -0.63 -34.25
CA ALA A 349 -10.97 -1.65 -33.27
C ALA A 349 -9.97 -2.84 -33.36
N ILE A 350 -9.74 -3.36 -34.57
CA ILE A 350 -8.76 -4.46 -34.79
C ILE A 350 -7.36 -3.99 -34.37
N ALA A 351 -6.94 -2.78 -34.74
CA ALA A 351 -5.63 -2.24 -34.37
C ALA A 351 -5.49 -2.07 -32.86
N ALA A 352 -6.50 -1.52 -32.18
CA ALA A 352 -6.49 -1.31 -30.73
C ALA A 352 -6.45 -2.62 -29.93
N TYR A 353 -7.31 -3.58 -30.31
CA TYR A 353 -7.32 -4.90 -29.66
C TYR A 353 -6.06 -5.70 -29.97
N GLY A 354 -5.54 -5.63 -31.23
CA GLY A 354 -4.30 -6.27 -31.61
C GLY A 354 -3.10 -5.73 -30.84
N LEU A 355 -2.98 -4.40 -30.73
CA LEU A 355 -1.93 -3.77 -29.93
C LEU A 355 -2.05 -4.17 -28.45
N GLY A 356 -3.24 -4.13 -27.88
CA GLY A 356 -3.48 -4.55 -26.50
C GLY A 356 -3.09 -6.02 -26.28
N ALA A 357 -3.44 -6.92 -27.18
CA ALA A 357 -3.06 -8.32 -27.11
C ALA A 357 -1.54 -8.51 -27.19
N ILE A 358 -0.86 -7.79 -28.10
CA ILE A 358 0.61 -7.82 -28.23
C ILE A 358 1.27 -7.34 -26.93
N MET A 359 0.81 -6.23 -26.35
CA MET A 359 1.36 -5.71 -25.10
C MET A 359 1.17 -6.70 -23.94
N ILE A 360 0.01 -7.34 -23.84
CA ILE A 360 -0.28 -8.35 -22.81
C ILE A 360 0.64 -9.56 -23.00
N VAL A 361 0.73 -10.11 -24.22
CA VAL A 361 1.58 -11.27 -24.51
C VAL A 361 3.05 -10.94 -24.25
N TRP A 362 3.50 -9.75 -24.67
CA TRP A 362 4.86 -9.29 -24.41
C TRP A 362 5.14 -9.13 -22.92
N GLY A 363 4.24 -8.49 -22.16
CA GLY A 363 4.38 -8.31 -20.72
C GLY A 363 4.42 -9.64 -19.96
N VAL A 364 3.56 -10.58 -20.32
CA VAL A 364 3.56 -11.95 -19.74
C VAL A 364 4.84 -12.69 -20.09
N ALA A 365 5.26 -12.66 -21.37
CA ALA A 365 6.50 -13.30 -21.82
C ALA A 365 7.73 -12.70 -21.13
N PHE A 366 7.79 -11.38 -21.03
CA PHE A 366 8.85 -10.68 -20.30
C PHE A 366 8.90 -11.14 -18.84
N ARG A 367 7.75 -11.22 -18.16
CA ARG A 367 7.69 -11.67 -16.77
C ARG A 367 8.10 -13.12 -16.60
N ILE A 368 7.69 -14.02 -17.51
CA ILE A 368 8.11 -15.42 -17.50
C ILE A 368 9.64 -15.52 -17.69
N SER A 369 10.20 -14.71 -18.60
CA SER A 369 11.65 -14.63 -18.81
C SER A 369 12.40 -14.10 -17.58
N ASP A 370 11.86 -13.07 -16.91
CA ASP A 370 12.43 -12.48 -15.70
C ASP A 370 12.44 -13.46 -14.50
N ILE A 371 11.45 -14.34 -14.43
CA ILE A 371 11.41 -15.44 -13.45
C ILE A 371 12.56 -16.44 -13.71
N GLY A 372 13.07 -16.53 -14.95
CA GLY A 372 14.30 -17.25 -15.26
C GLY A 372 14.25 -18.76 -14.99
N GLY A 373 13.10 -19.40 -15.19
CA GLY A 373 12.89 -20.82 -14.92
C GLY A 373 12.74 -21.20 -13.44
N ARG A 374 12.79 -20.19 -12.52
CA ARG A 374 12.44 -20.40 -11.11
C ARG A 374 10.96 -20.72 -10.97
N ASN A 375 10.61 -21.51 -9.95
CA ASN A 375 9.20 -21.75 -9.65
C ASN A 375 8.53 -20.40 -9.31
N PRO A 376 7.56 -19.94 -10.10
CA PRO A 376 6.93 -18.64 -9.89
C PRO A 376 6.11 -18.58 -8.59
N PHE A 377 5.84 -19.71 -7.97
CA PHE A 377 5.11 -19.82 -6.70
C PHE A 377 6.05 -20.08 -5.53
N GLU A 378 7.36 -20.09 -5.75
CA GLU A 378 8.33 -20.26 -4.69
C GLU A 378 8.76 -18.91 -4.13
N TYR A 379 8.46 -18.70 -2.87
CA TYR A 379 9.01 -17.61 -2.10
C TYR A 379 10.49 -17.91 -1.84
N VAL A 380 11.34 -17.12 -2.44
CA VAL A 380 12.77 -17.26 -2.24
C VAL A 380 13.18 -16.35 -1.10
N THR A 381 13.30 -16.89 0.12
CA THR A 381 14.19 -16.34 1.13
C THR A 381 15.62 -16.49 0.61
N THR A 382 16.00 -15.63 -0.31
CA THR A 382 17.32 -15.75 -0.91
C THR A 382 18.37 -15.23 0.06
N PRO A 383 19.44 -16.01 0.28
CA PRO A 383 20.68 -15.50 0.86
C PRO A 383 21.21 -14.26 0.14
N GLU A 384 20.67 -14.00 -1.05
CA GLU A 384 20.96 -12.84 -1.89
C GLU A 384 20.32 -11.54 -1.38
N VAL A 385 19.27 -11.61 -0.56
CA VAL A 385 18.58 -10.42 -0.03
C VAL A 385 18.85 -10.24 1.46
N PHE A 386 18.81 -11.33 2.23
CA PHE A 386 18.93 -11.30 3.68
C PHE A 386 20.27 -11.87 4.14
N PRO A 387 20.82 -11.41 5.28
CA PRO A 387 22.09 -11.89 5.84
C PRO A 387 21.93 -13.25 6.54
N VAL A 388 21.47 -14.27 5.79
CA VAL A 388 21.12 -15.59 6.33
C VAL A 388 22.35 -16.27 6.94
N ALA A 389 23.48 -16.27 6.24
CA ALA A 389 24.69 -16.90 6.70
C ALA A 389 25.30 -16.17 7.91
N ALA A 390 25.22 -14.83 7.94
CA ALA A 390 25.64 -14.05 9.10
C ALA A 390 24.79 -14.35 10.34
N ALA A 391 23.46 -14.50 10.19
CA ALA A 391 22.59 -14.90 11.30
C ALA A 391 22.90 -16.33 11.80
N GLN A 392 23.21 -17.26 10.88
CA GLN A 392 23.64 -18.61 11.25
C GLN A 392 24.97 -18.60 12.02
N PHE A 393 25.94 -17.81 11.56
CA PHE A 393 27.22 -17.61 12.25
C PHE A 393 27.00 -17.08 13.67
N ILE A 394 26.16 -16.05 13.87
CA ILE A 394 25.84 -15.50 15.19
C ILE A 394 25.23 -16.57 16.12
N LYS A 395 24.34 -17.42 15.61
CA LYS A 395 23.75 -18.53 16.38
C LYS A 395 24.76 -19.57 16.83
N GLN A 396 25.75 -19.85 15.98
CA GLN A 396 26.78 -20.86 16.25
C GLN A 396 27.84 -20.33 17.20
N GLU A 397 28.40 -19.17 16.90
CA GLU A 397 29.52 -18.60 17.65
C GLU A 397 29.12 -17.83 18.90
N LYS A 398 27.86 -17.40 18.99
CA LYS A 398 27.28 -16.65 20.11
C LYS A 398 28.14 -15.48 20.60
N PRO A 399 28.55 -14.55 19.70
CA PRO A 399 29.37 -13.42 20.08
C PRO A 399 28.66 -12.55 21.13
N PRO A 400 29.38 -11.86 22.03
CA PRO A 400 28.76 -11.03 23.05
C PRO A 400 28.00 -9.85 22.45
N GLY A 401 26.76 -9.61 22.93
CA GLY A 401 25.94 -8.41 22.62
C GLY A 401 26.16 -7.30 23.64
N PRO A 402 25.39 -6.18 23.58
CA PRO A 402 24.31 -5.86 22.63
C PRO A 402 24.75 -5.70 21.17
N MET A 403 23.77 -5.92 20.25
CA MET A 403 24.02 -5.90 18.83
C MET A 403 23.57 -4.56 18.20
N PHE A 404 24.48 -3.90 17.46
CA PHE A 404 24.15 -2.86 16.50
C PHE A 404 24.02 -3.49 15.10
N ASN A 405 22.89 -3.26 14.43
CA ASN A 405 22.60 -3.89 13.14
C ASN A 405 22.22 -2.89 12.06
N GLU A 406 22.45 -3.29 10.82
CA GLU A 406 21.93 -2.60 9.66
C GLU A 406 20.40 -2.54 9.71
N LEU A 407 19.79 -1.36 9.46
CA LEU A 407 18.34 -1.11 9.51
C LEU A 407 17.54 -2.19 8.75
N ASN A 408 17.92 -2.43 7.50
CA ASN A 408 17.20 -3.37 6.63
C ASN A 408 17.39 -4.85 7.02
N TYR A 409 18.27 -5.15 7.96
CA TYR A 409 18.47 -6.50 8.48
C TYR A 409 17.63 -6.77 9.74
N GLY A 410 17.23 -5.72 10.45
CA GLY A 410 16.54 -5.81 11.73
C GLY A 410 15.32 -6.72 11.68
N SER A 411 14.45 -6.55 10.72
CA SER A 411 13.26 -7.41 10.54
C SER A 411 13.59 -8.89 10.41
N TYR A 412 14.65 -9.22 9.67
CA TYR A 412 15.11 -10.59 9.52
C TYR A 412 15.77 -11.10 10.81
N PHE A 413 16.53 -10.26 11.52
CA PHE A 413 17.16 -10.64 12.80
C PHE A 413 16.14 -10.85 13.91
N ILE A 414 15.05 -10.08 13.96
CA ILE A 414 13.91 -10.37 14.83
C ILE A 414 13.41 -11.79 14.61
N TRP A 415 13.28 -12.21 13.36
CA TRP A 415 12.86 -13.56 13.02
C TRP A 415 13.92 -14.61 13.36
N ALA A 416 15.16 -14.35 13.00
CA ALA A 416 16.23 -15.34 13.07
C ALA A 416 16.89 -15.44 14.45
N LEU A 417 17.06 -14.34 15.17
CA LEU A 417 17.93 -14.26 16.34
C LEU A 417 17.20 -14.03 17.67
N TRP A 418 15.97 -13.49 17.65
CA TRP A 418 15.19 -13.32 18.89
C TRP A 418 14.78 -14.68 19.46
N PRO A 419 14.81 -14.91 20.81
CA PRO A 419 15.02 -13.91 21.87
C PRO A 419 16.50 -13.71 22.30
N GLU A 420 17.45 -14.47 21.79
CA GLU A 420 18.85 -14.45 22.22
C GLU A 420 19.53 -13.11 21.95
N TYR A 421 19.20 -12.50 20.79
CA TYR A 421 19.67 -11.17 20.43
C TYR A 421 18.48 -10.28 20.12
N LYS A 422 18.48 -9.08 20.72
CA LYS A 422 17.61 -7.99 20.36
C LYS A 422 18.31 -7.07 19.38
N ASP A 423 17.56 -6.48 18.47
CA ASP A 423 18.12 -5.55 17.50
C ASP A 423 18.26 -4.13 18.08
N PHE A 424 19.07 -3.30 17.41
CA PHE A 424 19.20 -1.88 17.69
C PHE A 424 18.08 -1.10 17.00
N VAL A 425 17.80 -1.43 15.74
CA VAL A 425 16.83 -0.73 14.88
C VAL A 425 16.31 -1.68 13.80
N ASP A 426 15.07 -1.48 13.39
CA ASP A 426 14.43 -2.24 12.30
C ASP A 426 13.42 -1.37 11.51
N ASN A 427 12.72 -1.98 10.56
CA ASN A 427 11.81 -1.30 9.66
C ASN A 427 10.49 -0.82 10.31
N ARG A 428 10.27 -1.07 11.60
CA ARG A 428 9.15 -0.51 12.38
C ARG A 428 9.45 0.92 12.83
N ASN A 429 9.77 1.74 11.89
CA ASN A 429 10.34 3.07 12.09
C ASN A 429 9.63 3.94 13.14
N ASP A 430 8.32 3.82 13.30
CA ASP A 430 7.48 4.62 14.20
C ASP A 430 7.85 4.50 15.68
N ILE A 431 8.44 3.37 16.10
CA ILE A 431 8.87 3.16 17.49
C ILE A 431 10.27 3.70 17.80
N PHE A 432 11.07 4.05 16.78
CA PHE A 432 12.47 4.47 16.92
C PHE A 432 12.70 5.98 16.69
N TYR A 433 11.68 6.71 16.16
CA TYR A 433 11.85 8.13 15.83
C TYR A 433 12.08 9.00 17.05
N GLY A 434 12.95 10.01 16.86
CA GLY A 434 13.37 10.93 17.93
C GLY A 434 14.30 10.26 18.95
N GLY A 435 14.93 9.14 18.58
CA GLY A 435 15.80 8.35 19.44
C GLY A 435 16.75 7.46 18.63
N ALA A 436 16.57 6.14 18.72
CA ALA A 436 17.49 5.17 18.14
C ALA A 436 17.64 5.25 16.61
N PHE A 437 16.62 5.72 15.88
CA PHE A 437 16.75 5.91 14.43
C PHE A 437 17.74 7.03 14.10
N ASP A 438 17.68 8.16 14.81
CA ASP A 438 18.59 9.28 14.61
C ASP A 438 20.03 8.89 15.01
N GLU A 439 20.19 8.13 16.11
CA GLU A 439 21.46 7.56 16.53
C GLU A 439 22.02 6.56 15.52
N TYR A 440 21.15 5.69 14.95
CA TYR A 440 21.54 4.77 13.87
C TYR A 440 22.05 5.54 12.65
N MET A 441 21.33 6.57 12.20
CA MET A 441 21.76 7.40 11.08
C MET A 441 23.10 8.09 11.35
N ALA A 442 23.26 8.66 12.54
CA ALA A 442 24.50 9.32 12.94
C ALA A 442 25.70 8.33 13.03
N ALA A 443 25.49 7.13 13.54
CA ALA A 443 26.53 6.10 13.62
C ALA A 443 26.88 5.53 12.23
N SER A 444 25.88 5.30 11.38
CA SER A 444 26.07 4.73 10.03
C SER A 444 26.79 5.69 9.08
N MET A 445 26.62 7.00 9.29
CA MET A 445 27.33 8.06 8.55
C MET A 445 28.72 8.38 9.12
N ALA A 446 29.37 7.45 9.78
CA ALA A 446 30.59 7.56 10.59
C ALA A 446 31.79 8.32 9.99
N GLY A 447 31.57 9.13 8.97
CA GLY A 447 32.58 9.93 8.27
C GLY A 447 33.32 10.91 9.17
N GLY A 448 34.40 10.47 9.78
CA GLY A 448 35.42 11.30 10.39
C GLY A 448 35.12 11.88 11.77
N ASN A 449 34.01 11.56 12.42
CA ASN A 449 33.71 12.05 13.76
C ASN A 449 33.54 10.90 14.78
N SER A 450 33.77 11.20 16.06
CA SER A 450 33.67 10.26 17.17
C SER A 450 32.21 9.94 17.62
N THR A 451 31.19 10.39 16.90
CA THR A 451 29.78 10.27 17.31
C THR A 451 29.36 8.80 17.42
N TRP A 452 29.78 7.94 16.48
CA TRP A 452 29.47 6.51 16.55
C TRP A 452 30.05 5.85 17.81
N ARG A 453 31.27 6.25 18.28
CA ARG A 453 31.88 5.76 19.52
C ARG A 453 31.02 6.10 20.73
N GLN A 454 30.56 7.34 20.83
CA GLN A 454 29.71 7.81 21.92
C GLN A 454 28.38 7.05 21.98
N ILE A 455 27.79 6.76 20.78
CA ILE A 455 26.58 5.97 20.67
C ILE A 455 26.86 4.53 21.11
N PHE A 456 27.94 3.94 20.62
CA PHE A 456 28.30 2.56 20.95
C PHE A 456 28.63 2.38 22.44
N ASP A 457 29.31 3.34 23.05
CA ASP A 457 29.60 3.32 24.48
C ASP A 457 28.34 3.50 25.32
N ARG A 458 27.44 4.40 24.92
CA ARG A 458 26.16 4.61 25.62
C ARG A 458 25.29 3.37 25.65
N HIS A 459 25.23 2.65 24.54
CA HIS A 459 24.42 1.42 24.41
C HIS A 459 25.21 0.14 24.68
N GLU A 460 26.43 0.25 25.17
CA GLU A 460 27.32 -0.90 25.49
C GLU A 460 27.46 -1.89 24.33
N ILE A 461 27.50 -1.38 23.06
CA ILE A 461 27.56 -2.21 21.86
C ILE A 461 28.86 -3.04 21.85
N ASN A 462 28.71 -4.35 21.74
CA ASN A 462 29.82 -5.30 21.63
C ASN A 462 29.80 -6.11 20.33
N LEU A 463 28.70 -6.05 19.58
CA LEU A 463 28.50 -6.76 18.33
C LEU A 463 27.98 -5.78 17.27
N VAL A 464 28.59 -5.74 16.09
CA VAL A 464 28.15 -4.90 14.96
C VAL A 464 27.95 -5.78 13.75
N VAL A 465 26.74 -5.69 13.12
CA VAL A 465 26.38 -6.48 11.93
C VAL A 465 25.85 -5.53 10.86
N ILE A 466 26.66 -5.21 9.87
CA ILE A 466 26.38 -4.18 8.86
C ILE A 466 26.78 -4.64 7.46
N ARG A 467 26.46 -3.83 6.45
CA ARG A 467 26.88 -4.12 5.08
C ARG A 467 28.40 -3.99 4.91
N PRO A 468 29.01 -4.86 4.05
CA PRO A 468 30.47 -4.82 3.83
C PRO A 468 31.00 -3.50 3.29
N ASN A 469 30.19 -2.78 2.51
CA ASN A 469 30.57 -1.54 1.82
C ASN A 469 29.98 -0.29 2.50
N SER A 470 29.78 -0.33 3.82
CA SER A 470 29.32 0.82 4.59
C SER A 470 30.49 1.61 5.16
N LEU A 471 30.33 2.94 5.26
CA LEU A 471 31.37 3.80 5.88
C LEU A 471 31.75 3.32 7.29
N LEU A 472 30.78 2.87 8.06
CA LEU A 472 31.05 2.33 9.40
C LEU A 472 31.90 1.06 9.36
N ALA A 473 31.72 0.20 8.34
CA ALA A 473 32.55 -1.02 8.21
C ALA A 473 34.01 -0.66 7.91
N ASP A 474 34.28 0.34 7.09
CA ASP A 474 35.62 0.83 6.80
C ASP A 474 36.28 1.37 8.07
N VAL A 475 35.57 2.26 8.80
CA VAL A 475 36.06 2.83 10.06
C VAL A 475 36.35 1.77 11.11
N LEU A 476 35.47 0.78 11.30
CA LEU A 476 35.67 -0.30 12.28
C LEU A 476 36.84 -1.19 11.90
N SER A 477 37.09 -1.42 10.59
CA SER A 477 38.21 -2.23 10.11
C SER A 477 39.58 -1.59 10.41
N GLU A 478 39.64 -0.25 10.50
CA GLU A 478 40.85 0.50 10.85
C GLU A 478 41.03 0.73 12.35
N THR A 479 40.07 0.33 13.16
CA THR A 479 40.05 0.61 14.60
C THR A 479 40.50 -0.60 15.40
N SER A 480 41.51 -0.44 16.25
CA SER A 480 42.10 -1.54 17.08
C SER A 480 41.13 -2.16 18.09
N ASP A 481 40.10 -1.40 18.50
CA ASP A 481 39.13 -1.83 19.52
C ASP A 481 38.07 -2.78 18.94
N TRP A 482 38.06 -2.99 17.63
CA TRP A 482 37.11 -3.83 16.93
C TRP A 482 37.82 -4.93 16.13
N LYS A 483 37.32 -6.17 16.26
CA LYS A 483 37.84 -7.31 15.52
C LYS A 483 36.79 -7.84 14.54
N LEU A 484 37.14 -7.89 13.25
CA LEU A 484 36.35 -8.56 12.22
C LEU A 484 36.37 -10.09 12.50
N ILE A 485 35.18 -10.68 12.68
CA ILE A 485 35.02 -12.11 12.94
C ILE A 485 34.30 -12.86 11.83
N TYR A 486 33.60 -12.14 10.94
CA TYR A 486 32.87 -12.73 9.82
C TYR A 486 32.76 -11.74 8.66
N ARG A 487 32.82 -12.25 7.44
CA ARG A 487 32.59 -11.46 6.21
C ARG A 487 32.03 -12.35 5.11
N ASP A 488 30.94 -11.89 4.48
CA ASP A 488 30.44 -12.42 3.21
C ASP A 488 30.04 -11.26 2.27
N SER A 489 29.30 -11.55 1.19
CA SER A 489 28.83 -10.54 0.24
C SER A 489 27.71 -9.65 0.80
N LYS A 490 27.06 -10.01 1.89
CA LYS A 490 25.91 -9.31 2.48
C LYS A 490 26.26 -8.63 3.79
N ALA A 491 27.05 -9.25 4.65
CA ALA A 491 27.33 -8.75 5.98
C ALA A 491 28.79 -8.87 6.38
N VAL A 492 29.23 -7.93 7.22
CA VAL A 492 30.41 -8.04 8.04
C VAL A 492 30.01 -8.00 9.50
N ILE A 493 30.69 -8.80 10.33
CA ILE A 493 30.46 -8.86 11.78
C ILE A 493 31.73 -8.47 12.49
N PHE A 494 31.61 -7.48 13.34
CA PHE A 494 32.69 -7.05 14.24
C PHE A 494 32.30 -7.31 15.68
N THR A 495 33.26 -7.67 16.50
CA THR A 495 33.12 -7.73 17.96
C THR A 495 34.08 -6.75 18.61
N ARG A 496 33.64 -6.18 19.73
CA ARG A 496 34.51 -5.30 20.53
C ARG A 496 35.60 -6.14 21.20
N THR A 497 36.85 -5.68 21.08
CA THR A 497 37.98 -6.32 21.78
C THR A 497 37.88 -5.92 23.26
N PRO A 498 37.95 -6.87 24.21
CA PRO A 498 37.99 -6.53 25.63
C PRO A 498 39.12 -5.54 25.91
N ALA A 499 38.85 -4.50 26.70
CA ALA A 499 39.90 -3.63 27.19
C ALA A 499 40.92 -4.47 27.96
N ARG A 500 42.21 -4.39 27.59
CA ARG A 500 43.30 -5.10 28.27
C ARG A 500 43.54 -4.53 29.67
#